data_ebb52e522cadcb472f550b879723146b
#
_entry.id   ebb52e522cadcb472f550b879723146b
#
_cell.length_a   1.000
_cell.length_b   1.000
_cell.length_c   1.000
_cell.angle_alpha   90.00
_cell.angle_beta   90.00
_cell.angle_gamma   90.00
#
_symmetry.space_group_name_H-M   'P 1'
#
loop_
_entity.id
_entity.type
_entity.pdbx_description
1 polymer ?
#
loop_
_entity_poly.entity_id
_entity_poly.type
_entity_poly.pdbx_seq_one_letter_code
_entity_poly.pdbx_strand_id
1 'polypeptide(L)'
;GSGMFRTQVNVRQDNGWIILKHVNCGRLILNGDIIDGWQLRKSGRSWKQQHTDFFKVLMKMMEKQGTEIIYVRGNHDDFLDNLVPFTFSNLSIVKDYILNTHGKRYLVTHGDIFDTVTTNMRWLAMLGDMGYTFLLWLNRIYNQRREKAGKPYFSLSQHVKHKVKSAVSYISDFEKELVKLAEAKKLDGIICGHIHQAANVWYGNIHYLNSGDWVESLTALVENEQGEWNIVSYNREGYTADEMLPSCL
;
A
#
# COMPACT_ATOMS: atom_id res chain seq x y z
N GLY A 1 -21.68 6.20 -13.74
CA GLY A 1 -21.01 5.04 -13.20
C GLY A 1 -20.24 5.43 -11.94
N SER A 2 -20.53 4.81 -10.81
CA SER A 2 -19.92 5.12 -9.50
C SER A 2 -18.80 4.12 -9.16
N GLY A 3 -17.90 3.84 -10.10
CA GLY A 3 -16.74 3.03 -9.83
C GLY A 3 -15.87 3.67 -8.73
N MET A 4 -15.35 2.87 -7.81
CA MET A 4 -14.50 3.34 -6.71
C MET A 4 -13.07 2.87 -6.96
N PHE A 5 -12.15 3.80 -7.05
CA PHE A 5 -10.73 3.52 -7.19
C PHE A 5 -10.00 3.76 -5.86
N ARG A 6 -9.19 2.81 -5.43
CA ARG A 6 -8.44 2.89 -4.17
C ARG A 6 -7.02 2.46 -4.37
N THR A 7 -6.10 3.27 -3.88
CA THR A 7 -4.70 2.95 -3.98
C THR A 7 -3.89 3.67 -2.92
N GLN A 8 -2.80 3.04 -2.52
CA GLN A 8 -1.71 3.68 -1.82
C GLN A 8 -0.74 4.22 -2.87
N VAL A 9 -0.84 5.51 -3.19
CA VAL A 9 0.03 6.13 -4.20
C VAL A 9 1.21 6.78 -3.52
N ASN A 10 2.41 6.23 -3.71
CA ASN A 10 3.64 6.92 -3.32
C ASN A 10 4.14 7.78 -4.49
N VAL A 11 4.02 9.10 -4.38
CA VAL A 11 4.41 10.08 -5.41
C VAL A 11 5.91 10.12 -5.68
N ARG A 12 6.69 9.39 -4.90
CA ARG A 12 8.11 9.64 -4.73
C ARG A 12 9.05 9.03 -5.77
N GLN A 13 8.81 7.82 -6.26
CA GLN A 13 9.82 7.09 -7.03
C GLN A 13 9.49 6.88 -8.49
N ASP A 14 8.24 6.67 -8.82
CA ASP A 14 7.81 6.39 -10.17
C ASP A 14 6.54 7.17 -10.45
N ASN A 15 6.40 7.69 -11.64
CA ASN A 15 5.23 8.44 -12.08
C ASN A 15 3.92 7.61 -12.12
N GLY A 16 3.80 6.57 -11.29
CA GLY A 16 2.64 5.68 -11.21
C GLY A 16 1.31 6.43 -10.98
N TRP A 17 1.33 7.55 -10.25
CA TRP A 17 0.17 8.43 -10.08
C TRP A 17 -0.37 9.02 -11.40
N ILE A 18 0.38 8.93 -12.50
CA ILE A 18 -0.06 9.37 -13.83
C ILE A 18 -1.32 8.62 -14.27
N ILE A 19 -1.49 7.38 -13.81
CA ILE A 19 -2.71 6.60 -14.07
C ILE A 19 -3.98 7.35 -13.66
N LEU A 20 -3.93 8.14 -12.59
CA LEU A 20 -5.07 8.91 -12.11
C LEU A 20 -5.59 9.93 -13.14
N LYS A 21 -4.78 10.29 -14.14
CA LYS A 21 -5.22 11.15 -15.25
C LYS A 21 -6.24 10.46 -16.18
N HIS A 22 -6.23 9.13 -16.15
CA HIS A 22 -7.08 8.28 -17.01
C HIS A 22 -8.19 7.59 -16.22
N VAL A 23 -8.22 7.77 -14.88
CA VAL A 23 -9.26 7.21 -14.02
C VAL A 23 -10.43 8.18 -13.94
N ASN A 24 -11.63 7.65 -14.13
CA ASN A 24 -12.90 8.34 -13.86
C ASN A 24 -13.64 7.54 -12.79
N CYS A 25 -13.79 8.10 -11.60
CA CYS A 25 -14.45 7.41 -10.50
C CYS A 25 -15.21 8.40 -9.62
N GLY A 26 -16.31 7.94 -9.03
CA GLY A 26 -17.10 8.74 -8.09
C GLY A 26 -16.36 8.97 -6.78
N ARG A 27 -15.52 8.02 -6.34
CA ARG A 27 -14.72 8.14 -5.11
C ARG A 27 -13.33 7.56 -5.29
N LEU A 28 -12.32 8.32 -4.86
CA LEU A 28 -10.93 7.91 -4.78
C LEU A 28 -10.50 7.89 -3.31
N ILE A 29 -9.99 6.75 -2.83
CA ILE A 29 -9.43 6.63 -1.49
C ILE A 29 -7.90 6.47 -1.59
N LEU A 30 -7.19 7.42 -1.02
CA LEU A 30 -5.74 7.41 -0.87
C LEU A 30 -5.43 6.83 0.52
N ASN A 31 -4.93 5.61 0.58
CA ASN A 31 -4.85 4.85 1.83
C ASN A 31 -3.46 4.91 2.47
N GLY A 32 -3.05 6.09 2.88
CA GLY A 32 -1.82 6.34 3.65
C GLY A 32 -0.53 6.31 2.85
N ASP A 33 0.52 6.89 3.44
CA ASP A 33 1.88 6.95 2.91
C ASP A 33 1.97 7.57 1.50
N ILE A 34 1.11 8.54 1.23
CA ILE A 34 1.04 9.21 -0.07
C ILE A 34 2.23 10.15 -0.24
N ILE A 35 2.59 10.86 0.82
CA ILE A 35 3.74 11.75 0.86
C ILE A 35 4.68 11.30 1.96
N ASP A 36 5.92 10.99 1.62
CA ASP A 36 6.93 10.63 2.60
C ASP A 36 7.44 11.88 3.35
N GLY A 37 6.68 12.32 4.35
CA GLY A 37 6.99 13.47 5.20
C GLY A 37 8.29 13.29 5.97
N TRP A 38 8.72 12.05 6.28
CA TRP A 38 9.99 11.80 6.92
C TRP A 38 11.17 12.17 6.03
N GLN A 39 11.02 11.97 4.72
CA GLN A 39 12.06 12.36 3.77
C GLN A 39 12.05 13.85 3.44
N LEU A 40 10.87 14.48 3.43
CA LEU A 40 10.79 15.93 3.27
C LEU A 40 11.49 16.66 4.43
N ARG A 41 11.46 16.08 5.64
CA ARG A 41 12.14 16.64 6.84
C ARG A 41 13.66 16.41 6.85
N LYS A 42 14.18 15.45 6.09
CA LYS A 42 15.63 15.24 6.00
C LYS A 42 16.26 16.37 5.20
N SER A 43 17.35 16.96 5.73
CA SER A 43 18.07 18.05 5.08
C SER A 43 18.44 17.72 3.62
N GLY A 44 18.20 18.68 2.71
CA GLY A 44 18.50 18.55 1.28
C GLY A 44 17.39 17.91 0.43
N ARG A 45 16.25 17.50 1.00
CA ARG A 45 15.10 17.01 0.23
C ARG A 45 13.98 18.03 0.28
N SER A 46 13.75 18.69 -0.84
CA SER A 46 12.70 19.68 -1.00
C SER A 46 11.46 19.06 -1.65
N TRP A 47 10.35 19.76 -1.57
CA TRP A 47 9.15 19.51 -2.35
C TRP A 47 9.49 19.46 -3.84
N LYS A 48 9.14 18.36 -4.50
CA LYS A 48 9.41 18.15 -5.92
C LYS A 48 8.21 18.55 -6.77
N GLN A 49 8.46 18.91 -8.03
CA GLN A 49 7.41 19.22 -8.99
C GLN A 49 6.38 18.09 -9.11
N GLN A 50 6.79 16.84 -9.01
CA GLN A 50 5.91 15.66 -9.03
C GLN A 50 4.84 15.69 -7.95
N HIS A 51 5.16 16.14 -6.72
CA HIS A 51 4.16 16.28 -5.66
C HIS A 51 3.09 17.31 -6.05
N THR A 52 3.54 18.46 -6.60
CA THR A 52 2.62 19.49 -7.08
C THR A 52 1.72 18.96 -8.20
N ASP A 53 2.28 18.22 -9.15
CA ASP A 53 1.53 17.70 -10.30
C ASP A 53 0.52 16.61 -9.87
N PHE A 54 0.87 15.80 -8.88
CA PHE A 54 -0.07 14.87 -8.25
C PHE A 54 -1.29 15.60 -7.67
N PHE A 55 -1.07 16.62 -6.84
CA PHE A 55 -2.18 17.40 -6.28
C PHE A 55 -3.02 18.11 -7.34
N LYS A 56 -2.39 18.62 -8.40
CA LYS A 56 -3.16 19.19 -9.54
C LYS A 56 -4.08 18.17 -10.19
N VAL A 57 -3.65 16.91 -10.30
CA VAL A 57 -4.53 15.85 -10.82
C VAL A 57 -5.71 15.60 -9.90
N LEU A 58 -5.47 15.51 -8.58
CA LEU A 58 -6.55 15.36 -7.60
C LEU A 58 -7.56 16.51 -7.68
N MET A 59 -7.07 17.76 -7.70
CA MET A 59 -7.93 18.93 -7.83
C MET A 59 -8.76 18.90 -9.12
N LYS A 60 -8.15 18.48 -10.23
CA LYS A 60 -8.87 18.33 -11.51
C LYS A 60 -9.95 17.25 -11.46
N MET A 61 -9.70 16.12 -10.76
CA MET A 61 -10.71 15.08 -10.54
C MET A 61 -11.89 15.61 -9.72
N MET A 62 -11.62 16.36 -8.66
CA MET A 62 -12.65 17.00 -7.84
C MET A 62 -13.49 17.99 -8.66
N GLU A 63 -12.82 18.87 -9.39
CA GLU A 63 -13.49 19.96 -10.13
C GLU A 63 -14.28 19.46 -11.35
N LYS A 64 -13.67 18.59 -12.17
CA LYS A 64 -14.22 18.20 -13.47
C LYS A 64 -15.08 16.95 -13.43
N GLN A 65 -14.79 16.03 -12.52
CA GLN A 65 -15.47 14.75 -12.41
C GLN A 65 -16.38 14.69 -11.18
N GLY A 66 -16.28 15.64 -10.26
CA GLY A 66 -16.99 15.60 -8.99
C GLY A 66 -16.51 14.49 -8.06
N THR A 67 -15.32 13.94 -8.30
CA THR A 67 -14.75 12.83 -7.51
C THR A 67 -14.62 13.22 -6.05
N GLU A 68 -15.18 12.41 -5.15
CA GLU A 68 -14.94 12.51 -3.72
C GLU A 68 -13.56 11.89 -3.40
N ILE A 69 -12.69 12.64 -2.75
CA ILE A 69 -11.34 12.18 -2.37
C ILE A 69 -11.28 12.00 -0.87
N ILE A 70 -10.99 10.78 -0.43
CA ILE A 70 -10.74 10.44 0.96
C ILE A 70 -9.25 10.14 1.12
N TYR A 71 -8.57 10.98 1.86
CA TYR A 71 -7.16 10.80 2.21
C TYR A 71 -7.09 10.20 3.62
N VAL A 72 -6.82 8.91 3.72
CA VAL A 72 -6.52 8.24 4.98
C VAL A 72 -5.04 8.44 5.26
N ARG A 73 -4.70 9.01 6.42
CA ARG A 73 -3.31 9.30 6.78
C ARG A 73 -2.56 8.00 7.12
N GLY A 74 -1.32 7.88 6.65
CA GLY A 74 -0.38 6.83 7.01
C GLY A 74 0.70 7.29 7.98
N ASN A 75 1.58 6.38 8.41
CA ASN A 75 2.66 6.72 9.34
C ASN A 75 3.75 7.62 8.71
N HIS A 76 3.90 7.63 7.39
CA HIS A 76 4.78 8.57 6.68
C HIS A 76 4.15 9.95 6.48
N ASP A 77 2.83 10.04 6.59
CA ASP A 77 2.05 11.29 6.49
C ASP A 77 1.80 11.93 7.88
N ASP A 78 2.59 11.62 8.90
CA ASP A 78 2.43 12.07 10.30
C ASP A 78 2.39 13.61 10.46
N PHE A 79 2.89 14.35 9.47
CA PHE A 79 2.75 15.80 9.44
C PHE A 79 1.30 16.28 9.29
N LEU A 80 0.38 15.39 8.86
CA LEU A 80 -1.04 15.64 8.76
C LEU A 80 -1.79 15.42 10.09
N ASP A 81 -1.16 14.85 11.13
CA ASP A 81 -1.83 14.52 12.39
C ASP A 81 -2.53 15.72 13.04
N ASN A 82 -1.96 16.92 12.90
CA ASN A 82 -2.55 18.14 13.41
C ASN A 82 -3.71 18.69 12.55
N LEU A 83 -3.91 18.15 11.37
CA LEU A 83 -4.99 18.54 10.45
C LEU A 83 -6.15 17.54 10.42
N VAL A 84 -5.99 16.38 11.02
CA VAL A 84 -7.02 15.32 11.00
C VAL A 84 -7.99 15.50 12.18
N PRO A 85 -9.32 15.48 11.96
CA PRO A 85 -9.99 15.39 10.66
C PRO A 85 -10.10 16.76 9.96
N PHE A 86 -9.95 16.77 8.64
CA PHE A 86 -10.09 17.98 7.83
C PHE A 86 -10.95 17.69 6.60
N THR A 87 -11.84 18.60 6.26
CA THR A 87 -12.66 18.51 5.05
C THR A 87 -12.68 19.84 4.32
N PHE A 88 -12.44 19.77 3.03
CA PHE A 88 -12.51 20.91 2.13
C PHE A 88 -13.12 20.46 0.79
N SER A 89 -14.28 21.02 0.44
CA SER A 89 -15.03 20.62 -0.75
C SER A 89 -15.22 19.09 -0.78
N ASN A 90 -14.78 18.42 -1.85
CA ASN A 90 -14.85 16.97 -2.03
C ASN A 90 -13.62 16.21 -1.47
N LEU A 91 -12.74 16.87 -0.73
CA LEU A 91 -11.57 16.26 -0.09
C LEU A 91 -11.79 16.13 1.41
N SER A 92 -11.61 14.93 1.94
CA SER A 92 -11.55 14.67 3.38
C SER A 92 -10.23 14.00 3.75
N ILE A 93 -9.55 14.53 4.78
CA ILE A 93 -8.35 13.93 5.37
C ILE A 93 -8.75 13.35 6.72
N VAL A 94 -8.58 12.04 6.88
CA VAL A 94 -9.06 11.30 8.05
C VAL A 94 -8.01 10.30 8.52
N LYS A 95 -8.13 9.85 9.76
CA LYS A 95 -7.31 8.75 10.31
C LYS A 95 -7.84 7.40 9.82
N ASP A 96 -9.15 7.21 9.94
CA ASP A 96 -9.87 6.02 9.51
C ASP A 96 -11.16 6.47 8.82
N TYR A 97 -11.69 5.64 7.93
CA TYR A 97 -12.91 5.94 7.19
C TYR A 97 -13.84 4.73 7.18
N ILE A 98 -15.12 4.93 7.47
CA ILE A 98 -16.13 3.88 7.27
C ILE A 98 -16.74 4.02 5.89
N LEU A 99 -16.43 3.08 5.06
CA LEU A 99 -17.01 2.99 3.73
C LEU A 99 -18.29 2.18 3.76
N ASN A 100 -19.38 2.79 3.31
CA ASN A 100 -20.62 2.10 3.06
C ASN A 100 -20.78 1.90 1.55
N THR A 101 -20.86 0.67 1.11
CA THR A 101 -20.99 0.32 -0.30
C THR A 101 -21.76 -0.97 -0.45
N HIS A 102 -22.71 -1.03 -1.41
CA HIS A 102 -23.54 -2.21 -1.72
C HIS A 102 -24.10 -2.93 -0.47
N GLY A 103 -24.58 -2.15 0.51
CA GLY A 103 -25.15 -2.68 1.75
C GLY A 103 -24.12 -3.26 2.73
N LYS A 104 -22.82 -3.16 2.43
CA LYS A 104 -21.72 -3.59 3.29
C LYS A 104 -20.97 -2.40 3.87
N ARG A 105 -20.34 -2.62 5.03
CA ARG A 105 -19.57 -1.63 5.77
C ARG A 105 -18.13 -2.08 5.92
N TYR A 106 -17.19 -1.29 5.41
CA TYR A 106 -15.76 -1.55 5.51
C TYR A 106 -15.07 -0.49 6.35
N LEU A 107 -14.17 -0.91 7.24
CA LEU A 107 -13.20 0.00 7.82
C LEU A 107 -12.06 0.21 6.83
N VAL A 108 -11.81 1.44 6.45
CA VAL A 108 -10.61 1.82 5.69
C VAL A 108 -9.64 2.45 6.67
N THR A 109 -8.46 1.85 6.81
CA THR A 109 -7.39 2.30 7.68
C THR A 109 -6.05 2.04 7.01
N HIS A 110 -5.02 2.82 7.32
CA HIS A 110 -3.69 2.54 6.77
C HIS A 110 -3.14 1.20 7.29
N GLY A 111 -3.27 0.94 8.57
CA GLY A 111 -2.81 -0.29 9.23
C GLY A 111 -1.64 -0.09 10.19
N ASP A 112 -1.08 1.10 10.29
CA ASP A 112 0.07 1.45 11.14
C ASP A 112 -0.21 1.33 12.65
N ILE A 113 -1.47 1.19 13.06
CA ILE A 113 -1.86 0.98 14.48
C ILE A 113 -1.23 -0.29 15.09
N PHE A 114 -0.79 -1.23 14.27
CA PHE A 114 -0.11 -2.47 14.67
C PHE A 114 1.41 -2.40 14.55
N ASP A 115 1.99 -1.23 14.35
CA ASP A 115 3.41 -1.00 14.09
C ASP A 115 4.36 -1.36 15.25
N THR A 116 3.88 -1.55 16.45
CA THR A 116 4.71 -2.03 17.56
C THR A 116 5.38 -3.38 17.28
N VAL A 117 4.88 -4.12 16.29
CA VAL A 117 5.41 -5.40 15.82
C VAL A 117 6.29 -5.25 14.56
N THR A 118 6.25 -4.10 13.88
CA THR A 118 6.71 -3.96 12.48
C THR A 118 8.08 -3.34 12.26
N THR A 119 8.72 -2.77 13.26
CA THR A 119 9.93 -1.93 13.11
C THR A 119 11.13 -2.61 12.43
N ASN A 120 11.07 -3.91 12.17
CA ASN A 120 12.22 -4.68 11.66
C ASN A 120 12.06 -5.22 10.21
N MET A 121 10.98 -4.93 9.48
CA MET A 121 10.64 -5.69 8.27
C MET A 121 10.87 -5.01 6.92
N ARG A 122 11.15 -3.70 6.90
CA ARG A 122 11.38 -2.95 5.64
C ARG A 122 12.52 -3.46 4.77
N TRP A 123 13.51 -4.10 5.37
CA TRP A 123 14.65 -4.62 4.61
C TRP A 123 14.38 -6.00 3.98
N LEU A 124 13.35 -6.71 4.43
CA LEU A 124 12.98 -8.01 3.86
C LEU A 124 12.29 -7.90 2.50
N ALA A 125 11.50 -6.85 2.28
CA ALA A 125 10.89 -6.56 0.98
C ALA A 125 11.95 -6.21 -0.09
N MET A 126 13.11 -5.67 0.32
CA MET A 126 14.24 -5.41 -0.58
C MET A 126 14.99 -6.66 -1.04
N LEU A 127 14.67 -7.82 -0.49
CA LEU A 127 15.29 -9.10 -0.82
C LEU A 127 14.48 -9.90 -1.84
N GLY A 128 13.88 -9.23 -2.82
CA GLY A 128 13.38 -9.90 -4.02
C GLY A 128 14.47 -10.75 -4.71
N ASP A 129 14.11 -11.51 -5.72
CA ASP A 129 14.95 -12.52 -6.42
C ASP A 129 16.42 -12.13 -6.65
N MET A 130 16.70 -10.86 -6.93
CA MET A 130 18.07 -10.34 -7.12
C MET A 130 18.88 -10.33 -5.81
N GLY A 131 18.23 -10.04 -4.69
CA GLY A 131 18.86 -10.04 -3.37
C GLY A 131 19.20 -11.46 -2.90
N TYR A 132 18.36 -12.44 -3.20
CA TYR A 132 18.61 -13.83 -2.85
C TYR A 132 19.83 -14.40 -3.58
N THR A 133 19.93 -14.17 -4.89
CA THR A 133 21.07 -14.61 -5.71
C THR A 133 22.38 -13.93 -5.25
N PHE A 134 22.33 -12.63 -4.95
CA PHE A 134 23.45 -11.88 -4.40
C PHE A 134 23.87 -12.41 -3.01
N LEU A 135 22.91 -12.75 -2.15
CA LEU A 135 23.18 -13.35 -0.85
C LEU A 135 23.82 -14.73 -0.95
N LEU A 136 23.39 -15.56 -1.90
CA LEU A 136 24.02 -16.86 -2.15
C LEU A 136 25.47 -16.71 -2.63
N TRP A 137 25.74 -15.72 -3.47
CA TRP A 137 27.07 -15.39 -3.93
C TRP A 137 27.96 -14.88 -2.78
N LEU A 138 27.47 -13.95 -1.96
CA LEU A 138 28.17 -13.49 -0.76
C LEU A 138 28.42 -14.63 0.22
N ASN A 139 27.46 -15.52 0.43
CA ASN A 139 27.59 -16.68 1.29
C ASN A 139 28.74 -17.61 0.82
N ARG A 140 28.87 -17.80 -0.49
CA ARG A 140 29.95 -18.59 -1.06
C ARG A 140 31.33 -17.96 -0.78
N ILE A 141 31.47 -16.66 -1.05
CA ILE A 141 32.73 -15.93 -0.79
C ILE A 141 33.07 -15.92 0.72
N TYR A 142 32.07 -15.66 1.56
CA TYR A 142 32.26 -15.63 3.00
C TYR A 142 32.73 -16.99 3.54
N ASN A 143 32.12 -18.07 3.10
CA ASN A 143 32.49 -19.41 3.56
C ASN A 143 33.85 -19.87 3.01
N GLN A 144 34.25 -19.51 1.81
CA GLN A 144 35.60 -19.76 1.29
C GLN A 144 36.68 -19.09 2.15
N ARG A 145 36.41 -17.89 2.66
CA ARG A 145 37.35 -17.21 3.60
C ARG A 145 37.35 -17.87 4.99
N ARG A 146 36.17 -18.33 5.46
CA ARG A 146 36.05 -19.04 6.74
C ARG A 146 36.78 -20.38 6.73
N GLU A 147 36.66 -21.14 5.67
CA GLU A 147 37.32 -22.42 5.47
C GLU A 147 38.84 -22.27 5.48
N LYS A 148 39.38 -21.26 4.77
CA LYS A 148 40.81 -20.90 4.84
C LYS A 148 41.28 -20.48 6.23
N ALA A 149 40.39 -20.01 7.09
CA ALA A 149 40.65 -19.62 8.46
C ALA A 149 40.33 -20.72 9.48
N GLY A 150 40.05 -21.95 9.03
CA GLY A 150 39.74 -23.12 9.88
C GLY A 150 38.45 -23.00 10.68
N LYS A 151 37.52 -22.14 10.22
CA LYS A 151 36.20 -21.92 10.88
C LYS A 151 35.12 -22.78 10.25
N PRO A 152 34.13 -23.27 11.02
CA PRO A 152 33.05 -24.07 10.50
C PRO A 152 32.17 -23.28 9.51
N TYR A 153 31.52 -24.00 8.58
CA TYR A 153 30.60 -23.44 7.61
C TYR A 153 29.48 -22.63 8.29
N PHE A 154 29.18 -21.44 7.76
CA PHE A 154 28.09 -20.59 8.21
C PHE A 154 27.03 -20.49 7.13
N SER A 155 25.80 -20.92 7.43
CA SER A 155 24.71 -20.86 6.48
C SER A 155 23.94 -19.54 6.58
N LEU A 156 24.29 -18.61 5.69
CA LEU A 156 23.52 -17.37 5.54
C LEU A 156 22.07 -17.68 5.09
N SER A 157 21.89 -18.76 4.32
CA SER A 157 20.57 -19.19 3.85
C SER A 157 19.66 -19.65 4.99
N GLN A 158 20.16 -20.27 6.04
CA GLN A 158 19.36 -20.61 7.22
C GLN A 158 18.92 -19.36 7.97
N HIS A 159 19.80 -18.37 8.08
CA HIS A 159 19.48 -17.08 8.72
C HIS A 159 18.41 -16.32 7.92
N VAL A 160 18.48 -16.33 6.58
CA VAL A 160 17.49 -15.75 5.69
C VAL A 160 16.16 -16.50 5.78
N LYS A 161 16.18 -17.85 5.79
CA LYS A 161 14.95 -18.66 5.97
C LYS A 161 14.23 -18.34 7.27
N HIS A 162 14.96 -18.17 8.37
CA HIS A 162 14.36 -17.80 9.65
C HIS A 162 13.68 -16.42 9.57
N LYS A 163 14.30 -15.47 8.89
CA LYS A 163 13.74 -14.13 8.71
C LYS A 163 12.54 -14.11 7.74
N VAL A 164 12.60 -14.88 6.67
CA VAL A 164 11.43 -15.07 5.76
C VAL A 164 10.27 -15.69 6.51
N LYS A 165 10.51 -16.71 7.35
CA LYS A 165 9.46 -17.28 8.20
C LYS A 165 8.86 -16.25 9.15
N SER A 166 9.70 -15.40 9.76
CA SER A 166 9.22 -14.31 10.63
C SER A 166 8.38 -13.30 9.85
N ALA A 167 8.75 -12.99 8.59
CA ALA A 167 7.98 -12.10 7.72
C ALA A 167 6.60 -12.67 7.39
N VAL A 168 6.54 -13.94 7.00
CA VAL A 168 5.28 -14.61 6.69
C VAL A 168 4.39 -14.69 7.93
N SER A 169 4.96 -15.00 9.10
CA SER A 169 4.23 -14.99 10.36
C SER A 169 3.67 -13.61 10.67
N TYR A 170 4.47 -12.58 10.49
CA TYR A 170 4.07 -11.19 10.69
C TYR A 170 2.87 -10.79 9.80
N ILE A 171 2.94 -11.06 8.49
CA ILE A 171 1.83 -10.78 7.57
C ILE A 171 0.56 -11.47 8.05
N SER A 172 0.65 -12.76 8.38
CA SER A 172 -0.49 -13.53 8.89
C SER A 172 -1.05 -12.96 10.21
N ASP A 173 -0.20 -12.50 11.11
CA ASP A 173 -0.63 -11.93 12.39
C ASP A 173 -1.24 -10.54 12.20
N PHE A 174 -0.69 -9.72 11.30
CA PHE A 174 -1.25 -8.43 10.92
C PHE A 174 -2.66 -8.58 10.34
N GLU A 175 -2.86 -9.50 9.40
CA GLU A 175 -4.16 -9.77 8.79
C GLU A 175 -5.19 -10.21 9.85
N LYS A 176 -4.79 -11.14 10.73
CA LYS A 176 -5.66 -11.61 11.83
C LYS A 176 -6.10 -10.50 12.77
N GLU A 177 -5.18 -9.61 13.15
CA GLU A 177 -5.50 -8.49 14.06
C GLU A 177 -6.47 -7.49 13.40
N LEU A 178 -6.28 -7.21 12.11
CA LEU A 178 -7.21 -6.37 11.35
C LEU A 178 -8.59 -7.01 11.19
N VAL A 179 -8.64 -8.32 10.94
CA VAL A 179 -9.90 -9.07 10.88
C VAL A 179 -10.63 -9.03 12.22
N LYS A 180 -9.94 -9.28 13.34
CA LYS A 180 -10.50 -9.15 14.69
C LYS A 180 -11.03 -7.74 14.96
N LEU A 181 -10.33 -6.71 14.50
CA LEU A 181 -10.78 -5.32 14.64
C LEU A 181 -12.10 -5.09 13.88
N ALA A 182 -12.23 -5.61 12.66
CA ALA A 182 -13.45 -5.51 11.89
C ALA A 182 -14.61 -6.27 12.56
N GLU A 183 -14.37 -7.47 13.08
CA GLU A 183 -15.34 -8.25 13.85
C GLU A 183 -15.81 -7.50 15.10
N ALA A 184 -14.87 -6.97 15.90
CA ALA A 184 -15.18 -6.22 17.11
C ALA A 184 -16.01 -4.97 16.83
N LYS A 185 -15.81 -4.33 15.68
CA LYS A 185 -16.58 -3.18 15.21
C LYS A 185 -17.88 -3.56 14.49
N LYS A 186 -18.18 -4.86 14.34
CA LYS A 186 -19.37 -5.39 13.62
C LYS A 186 -19.44 -4.85 12.19
N LEU A 187 -18.33 -4.95 11.46
CA LEU A 187 -18.18 -4.55 10.07
C LEU A 187 -18.10 -5.79 9.17
N ASP A 188 -18.43 -5.61 7.90
CA ASP A 188 -18.38 -6.67 6.88
C ASP A 188 -16.98 -6.88 6.30
N GLY A 189 -16.10 -5.89 6.48
CA GLY A 189 -14.73 -6.01 6.01
C GLY A 189 -13.81 -4.89 6.45
N ILE A 190 -12.55 -5.03 6.04
CA ILE A 190 -11.47 -4.08 6.29
C ILE A 190 -10.65 -3.87 5.04
N ILE A 191 -10.24 -2.65 4.81
CA ILE A 191 -9.38 -2.23 3.69
C ILE A 191 -8.18 -1.53 4.26
N CYS A 192 -7.00 -2.05 3.95
CA CYS A 192 -5.74 -1.53 4.47
C CYS A 192 -4.66 -1.41 3.37
N GLY A 193 -3.48 -0.96 3.77
CA GLY A 193 -2.25 -0.91 3.01
C GLY A 193 -1.08 -1.38 3.86
N HIS A 194 -0.07 -0.54 4.04
CA HIS A 194 1.04 -0.61 4.99
C HIS A 194 2.04 -1.74 4.77
N ILE A 195 1.60 -2.99 4.66
CA ILE A 195 2.47 -4.17 4.49
C ILE A 195 2.91 -4.42 3.04
N HIS A 196 2.51 -3.58 2.10
CA HIS A 196 2.87 -3.63 0.68
C HIS A 196 2.52 -4.97 -0.01
N GLN A 197 1.50 -5.66 0.48
CA GLN A 197 1.06 -6.93 -0.10
C GLN A 197 -0.41 -6.87 -0.47
N ALA A 198 -0.69 -6.81 -1.76
CA ALA A 198 -2.06 -6.79 -2.27
C ALA A 198 -2.80 -8.09 -1.90
N ALA A 199 -4.03 -7.96 -1.40
CA ALA A 199 -4.86 -9.10 -1.02
C ALA A 199 -6.34 -8.80 -1.21
N ASN A 200 -7.09 -9.83 -1.59
CA ASN A 200 -8.54 -9.86 -1.67
C ASN A 200 -9.00 -11.22 -1.18
N VAL A 201 -9.23 -11.36 0.13
CA VAL A 201 -9.43 -12.65 0.81
C VAL A 201 -10.56 -12.54 1.82
N TRP A 202 -11.28 -13.63 2.00
CA TRP A 202 -12.32 -13.77 3.03
C TRP A 202 -11.81 -14.57 4.23
N TYR A 203 -11.93 -13.99 5.41
CA TYR A 203 -11.70 -14.66 6.69
C TYR A 203 -13.06 -14.85 7.39
N GLY A 204 -13.66 -16.03 7.23
CA GLY A 204 -15.04 -16.25 7.67
C GLY A 204 -16.00 -15.28 6.97
N ASN A 205 -16.64 -14.40 7.73
CA ASN A 205 -17.58 -13.39 7.21
C ASN A 205 -16.93 -12.02 6.97
N ILE A 206 -15.65 -11.87 7.26
CA ILE A 206 -14.93 -10.60 7.10
C ILE A 206 -14.15 -10.60 5.79
N HIS A 207 -14.42 -9.61 4.96
CA HIS A 207 -13.69 -9.36 3.72
C HIS A 207 -12.43 -8.54 4.00
N TYR A 208 -11.26 -9.17 3.90
CA TYR A 208 -9.96 -8.51 4.03
C TYR A 208 -9.47 -8.07 2.66
N LEU A 209 -9.16 -6.79 2.54
CA LEU A 209 -8.67 -6.16 1.33
C LEU A 209 -7.40 -5.36 1.64
N ASN A 210 -6.33 -5.60 0.88
CA ASN A 210 -5.11 -4.81 0.94
C ASN A 210 -4.79 -4.26 -0.44
N SER A 211 -4.56 -2.96 -0.54
CA SER A 211 -4.29 -2.29 -1.82
C SER A 211 -2.90 -2.58 -2.39
N GLY A 212 -2.00 -3.18 -1.59
CA GLY A 212 -0.59 -3.23 -1.95
C GLY A 212 0.05 -1.85 -1.90
N ASP A 213 0.95 -1.57 -2.83
CA ASP A 213 1.71 -0.31 -2.92
C ASP A 213 1.95 0.13 -4.37
N TRP A 214 2.39 1.39 -4.53
CA TRP A 214 2.79 1.97 -5.82
C TRP A 214 4.30 2.15 -5.95
N VAL A 215 5.08 1.42 -5.17
CA VAL A 215 6.56 1.43 -5.20
C VAL A 215 7.08 0.17 -5.86
N GLU A 216 6.57 -0.99 -5.43
CA GLU A 216 7.03 -2.31 -5.86
C GLU A 216 5.94 -3.07 -6.62
N SER A 217 4.77 -3.28 -6.02
CA SER A 217 3.69 -4.08 -6.60
C SER A 217 2.86 -3.32 -7.64
N LEU A 218 2.79 -2.00 -7.56
CA LEU A 218 2.03 -1.12 -8.44
C LEU A 218 0.56 -1.57 -8.56
N THR A 219 -0.08 -1.82 -7.42
CA THR A 219 -1.44 -2.37 -7.35
C THR A 219 -2.43 -1.39 -6.74
N ALA A 220 -3.69 -1.55 -7.12
CA ALA A 220 -4.82 -0.84 -6.55
C ALA A 220 -6.03 -1.76 -6.39
N LEU A 221 -6.93 -1.40 -5.50
CA LEU A 221 -8.25 -2.04 -5.36
C LEU A 221 -9.28 -1.23 -6.14
N VAL A 222 -10.07 -1.91 -6.95
CA VAL A 222 -11.19 -1.32 -7.69
C VAL A 222 -12.47 -2.06 -7.34
N GLU A 223 -13.51 -1.33 -6.99
CA GLU A 223 -14.86 -1.84 -6.83
C GLU A 223 -15.68 -1.49 -8.09
N ASN A 224 -16.27 -2.50 -8.72
CA ASN A 224 -17.13 -2.31 -9.87
C ASN A 224 -18.56 -1.92 -9.45
N GLU A 225 -19.43 -1.67 -10.45
CA GLU A 225 -20.84 -1.30 -10.21
C GLU A 225 -21.66 -2.41 -9.52
N GLN A 226 -21.21 -3.65 -9.58
CA GLN A 226 -21.85 -4.80 -8.94
C GLN A 226 -21.38 -4.98 -7.49
N GLY A 227 -20.44 -4.16 -7.00
CA GLY A 227 -19.85 -4.27 -5.66
C GLY A 227 -18.77 -5.35 -5.52
N GLU A 228 -18.24 -5.80 -6.65
CA GLU A 228 -17.15 -6.77 -6.66
C GLU A 228 -15.80 -6.05 -6.60
N TRP A 229 -14.91 -6.58 -5.77
CA TRP A 229 -13.58 -6.05 -5.57
C TRP A 229 -12.55 -6.75 -6.43
N ASN A 230 -11.73 -5.99 -7.13
CA ASN A 230 -10.65 -6.49 -7.96
C ASN A 230 -9.33 -5.81 -7.59
N ILE A 231 -8.23 -6.59 -7.61
CA ILE A 231 -6.88 -6.05 -7.57
C ILE A 231 -6.45 -5.80 -9.01
N VAL A 232 -6.10 -4.57 -9.32
CA VAL A 232 -5.55 -4.19 -10.62
C VAL A 232 -4.07 -3.86 -10.48
N SER A 233 -3.25 -4.28 -11.44
CA SER A 233 -1.81 -4.03 -11.45
C SER A 233 -1.44 -3.13 -12.62
N TYR A 234 -0.55 -2.18 -12.37
CA TYR A 234 0.01 -1.32 -13.40
C TYR A 234 1.29 -1.91 -13.97
N ASN A 235 1.36 -2.10 -15.29
CA ASN A 235 2.59 -2.52 -15.96
C ASN A 235 3.28 -1.31 -16.58
N ARG A 236 4.58 -1.14 -16.32
CA ARG A 236 5.41 -0.03 -16.82
C ARG A 236 5.67 -0.09 -18.33
N GLU A 237 5.54 -1.25 -18.98
CA GLU A 237 5.94 -1.47 -20.36
C GLU A 237 4.90 -1.14 -21.42
N GLY A 238 3.69 -0.82 -21.03
CA GLY A 238 2.65 -0.43 -21.97
C GLY A 238 1.26 -0.50 -21.35
N TYR A 239 0.64 0.63 -21.28
CA TYR A 239 -0.72 0.78 -20.86
C TYR A 239 -1.63 0.66 -22.09
N THR A 240 -2.35 -0.42 -22.23
CA THR A 240 -3.60 -0.42 -22.98
C THR A 240 -4.73 -0.29 -21.96
N ALA A 241 -5.34 0.89 -21.91
CA ALA A 241 -6.43 1.23 -21.00
C ALA A 241 -7.60 0.23 -21.05
N ASP A 242 -7.69 -0.54 -22.11
CA ASP A 242 -8.78 -1.48 -22.37
C ASP A 242 -8.63 -2.83 -21.63
N GLU A 243 -7.45 -3.16 -21.13
CA GLU A 243 -7.22 -4.46 -20.48
C GLU A 243 -7.25 -4.40 -18.94
N MET A 244 -7.19 -3.23 -18.33
CA MET A 244 -7.00 -3.10 -16.88
C MET A 244 -8.15 -2.47 -16.11
N LEU A 245 -9.08 -1.83 -16.79
CA LEU A 245 -10.29 -1.32 -16.18
C LEU A 245 -11.46 -2.07 -16.82
N PRO A 246 -12.11 -3.00 -16.11
CA PRO A 246 -13.44 -3.41 -16.51
C PRO A 246 -14.23 -2.11 -16.61
N SER A 247 -14.85 -1.87 -17.72
CA SER A 247 -15.58 -0.67 -18.12
C SER A 247 -16.28 0.06 -16.95
N CYS A 248 -15.50 0.91 -16.25
CA CYS A 248 -16.04 1.95 -15.38
C CYS A 248 -16.32 3.18 -16.23
N LEU A 249 -16.92 2.97 -17.40
CA LEU A 249 -17.44 4.00 -18.28
C LEU A 249 -18.96 4.08 -18.15
#